data_0b73a6339a077eae40b598fc94ddbaf6
#
_entry.id   0b73a6339a077eae40b598fc94ddbaf6
#
_cell.length_a   1.000
_cell.length_b   1.000
_cell.length_c   1.000
_cell.angle_alpha   90.00
_cell.angle_beta   90.00
_cell.angle_gamma   90.00
#
_symmetry.space_group_name_H-M   'P 1'
#
loop_
_entity.id
_entity.type
_entity.pdbx_description
1 polymer ?
#
loop_
_entity_poly.entity_id
_entity_poly.type
_entity_poly.pdbx_seq_one_letter_code
_entity_poly.pdbx_strand_id
1 'polypeptide(L)' 'MNFDWTAEVVGRMHMAAITGKQLADEAGLTNSYLSAVLHNKKGNEQTRRRINDALERIEQRQASEPTINQ' A
#
# COMPACT_ATOMS: atom_id res chain seq x y z
N MET A 1 14.79 6.21 -17.68
CA MET A 1 14.18 5.11 -16.95
C MET A 1 12.83 5.55 -16.40
N ASN A 2 11.83 4.74 -16.59
CA ASN A 2 10.48 5.10 -16.17
C ASN A 2 10.24 4.67 -14.73
N PHE A 3 9.68 5.59 -14.00
CA PHE A 3 9.28 5.29 -12.63
C PHE A 3 7.99 4.48 -12.65
N ASP A 4 7.98 3.35 -12.00
CA ASP A 4 6.78 2.53 -11.91
C ASP A 4 6.24 2.61 -10.49
N TRP A 5 5.19 3.40 -10.32
CA TRP A 5 4.58 3.62 -9.02
C TRP A 5 4.05 2.32 -8.43
N THR A 6 3.44 1.46 -9.27
CA THR A 6 2.89 0.21 -8.74
C THR A 6 3.99 -0.70 -8.22
N ALA A 7 5.12 -0.74 -8.92
CA ALA A 7 6.24 -1.55 -8.47
C ALA A 7 6.78 -1.04 -7.14
N GLU A 8 6.81 0.28 -6.97
CA GLU A 8 7.27 0.86 -5.71
C GLU A 8 6.33 0.48 -4.57
N VAL A 9 5.01 0.58 -4.81
CA VAL A 9 4.04 0.24 -3.77
C VAL A 9 4.16 -1.23 -3.38
N VAL A 10 4.23 -2.10 -4.38
CA VAL A 10 4.34 -3.54 -4.11
C VAL A 10 5.63 -3.84 -3.35
N GLY A 11 6.73 -3.20 -3.74
CA GLY A 11 8.00 -3.38 -3.05
C GLY A 11 7.93 -2.95 -1.59
N ARG A 12 7.30 -1.81 -1.33
CA ARG A 12 7.15 -1.34 0.04
C ARG A 12 6.29 -2.27 0.87
N MET A 13 5.21 -2.77 0.27
CA MET A 13 4.35 -3.74 0.95
C MET A 13 5.14 -4.98 1.32
N HIS A 14 5.93 -5.46 0.38
CA HIS A 14 6.73 -6.66 0.60
C HIS A 14 7.74 -6.43 1.73
N MET A 15 8.41 -5.32 1.71
CA MET A 15 9.42 -4.99 2.73
C MET A 15 8.81 -4.86 4.11
N ALA A 16 7.60 -4.35 4.19
CA ALA A 16 6.93 -4.13 5.47
C ALA A 16 5.97 -5.26 5.85
N ALA A 17 5.91 -6.31 5.04
CA ALA A 17 5.00 -7.44 5.26
C ALA A 17 3.54 -6.99 5.33
N ILE A 18 3.17 -6.05 4.47
CA ILE A 18 1.81 -5.55 4.40
C ILE A 18 1.06 -6.34 3.33
N THR A 19 -0.09 -6.89 3.69
CA THR A 19 -0.90 -7.64 2.73
C THR A 19 -1.77 -6.69 1.92
N GLY A 20 -2.23 -7.18 0.76
CA GLY A 20 -3.16 -6.41 -0.06
C GLY A 20 -4.44 -6.09 0.68
N LYS A 21 -4.94 -7.04 1.46
CA LYS A 21 -6.14 -6.82 2.24
C LYS A 21 -5.96 -5.70 3.26
N GLN A 22 -4.81 -5.72 3.91
CA GLN A 22 -4.47 -4.69 4.89
C GLN A 22 -4.46 -3.31 4.26
N LEU A 23 -3.79 -3.21 3.12
CA LEU A 23 -3.70 -1.93 2.42
C LEU A 23 -5.06 -1.48 1.91
N ALA A 24 -5.84 -2.40 1.34
CA ALA A 24 -7.16 -2.07 0.83
C ALA A 24 -8.06 -1.56 1.96
N ASP A 25 -8.04 -2.25 3.08
CA ASP A 25 -8.84 -1.84 4.24
C ASP A 25 -8.45 -0.44 4.71
N GLU A 26 -7.16 -0.18 4.78
CA GLU A 26 -6.68 1.12 5.23
C GLU A 26 -7.06 2.22 4.25
N ALA A 27 -7.04 1.91 2.97
CA ALA A 27 -7.34 2.89 1.92
C ALA A 27 -8.84 3.05 1.69
N GLY A 28 -9.66 2.21 2.31
CA GLY A 28 -11.10 2.25 2.09
C GLY A 28 -11.50 1.71 0.74
N LEU A 29 -10.74 0.75 0.24
CA LEU A 29 -11.00 0.14 -1.07
C LEU A 29 -11.26 -1.34 -0.90
N THR A 30 -11.90 -1.94 -1.92
CA THR A 30 -12.01 -3.38 -1.92
C THR A 30 -10.68 -3.98 -2.33
N ASN A 31 -10.44 -5.20 -1.90
CA ASN A 31 -9.23 -5.90 -2.26
C ASN A 31 -9.15 -6.10 -3.78
N SER A 32 -10.29 -6.38 -4.40
CA SER A 32 -10.35 -6.56 -5.86
C SER A 32 -9.95 -5.29 -6.59
N TYR A 33 -10.45 -4.15 -6.12
CA TYR A 33 -10.13 -2.89 -6.79
C TYR A 33 -8.67 -2.53 -6.61
N LEU A 34 -8.14 -2.72 -5.40
CA LEU A 34 -6.73 -2.47 -5.15
C LEU A 34 -5.86 -3.35 -6.05
N SER A 35 -6.22 -4.62 -6.17
CA SER A 35 -5.49 -5.55 -7.02
C SER A 35 -5.51 -5.08 -8.48
N ALA A 36 -6.67 -4.63 -8.96
CA ALA A 36 -6.78 -4.14 -10.31
C ALA A 36 -5.91 -2.91 -10.55
N VAL A 37 -5.87 -2.01 -9.57
CA VAL A 37 -5.04 -0.81 -9.68
C VAL A 37 -3.57 -1.18 -9.75
N LEU A 38 -3.15 -2.10 -8.89
CA LEU A 38 -1.74 -2.47 -8.83
C LEU A 38 -1.28 -3.30 -10.02
N HIS A 39 -2.15 -4.18 -10.51
CA HIS A 39 -1.76 -5.06 -11.61
C HIS A 39 -1.97 -4.42 -12.98
N ASN A 40 -3.04 -3.66 -13.14
CA ASN A 40 -3.37 -3.09 -14.43
C ASN A 40 -3.08 -1.60 -14.51
N LYS A 41 -2.50 -1.05 -13.46
CA LYS A 41 -2.14 0.37 -13.39
C LYS A 41 -3.35 1.27 -13.63
N LYS A 42 -4.49 0.81 -13.16
CA LYS A 42 -5.71 1.60 -13.24
C LYS A 42 -5.77 2.57 -12.09
N GLY A 43 -6.82 3.37 -12.12
CA GLY A 43 -6.98 4.34 -11.06
C GLY A 43 -6.40 5.68 -11.48
N ASN A 44 -6.98 6.73 -10.95
CA ASN A 44 -6.51 8.07 -11.24
C ASN A 44 -5.54 8.49 -10.15
N GLU A 45 -5.07 9.72 -10.27
CA GLU A 45 -4.10 10.24 -9.32
C GLU A 45 -4.67 10.28 -7.90
N GLN A 46 -5.94 10.56 -7.77
CA GLN A 46 -6.59 10.59 -6.47
C GLN A 46 -6.55 9.22 -5.80
N THR A 47 -6.82 8.18 -6.57
CA THR A 47 -6.77 6.83 -6.05
C THR A 47 -5.36 6.45 -5.64
N ARG A 48 -4.37 6.82 -6.45
CA ARG A 48 -2.98 6.54 -6.13
C ARG A 48 -2.55 7.23 -4.85
N ARG A 49 -2.96 8.48 -4.69
CA ARG A 49 -2.63 9.24 -3.49
C ARG A 49 -3.25 8.58 -2.26
N ARG A 50 -4.49 8.13 -2.40
CA ARG A 50 -5.20 7.45 -1.32
C ARG A 50 -4.46 6.19 -0.90
N ILE A 51 -4.02 5.41 -1.87
CA ILE A 51 -3.28 4.17 -1.60
C ILE A 51 -1.94 4.50 -0.95
N ASN A 52 -1.26 5.52 -1.48
CA ASN A 52 0.04 5.90 -0.95
C ASN A 52 -0.07 6.38 0.49
N ASP A 53 -1.09 7.18 0.78
CA ASP A 53 -1.31 7.67 2.14
C ASP A 53 -1.62 6.52 3.09
N ALA A 54 -2.43 5.56 2.63
CA ALA A 54 -2.75 4.40 3.44
C ALA A 54 -1.51 3.59 3.74
N LEU A 55 -0.69 3.37 2.72
CA LEU A 55 0.55 2.62 2.89
C LEU A 55 1.46 3.31 3.90
N GLU A 56 1.59 4.62 3.75
CA GLU A 56 2.43 5.40 4.64
C GLU A 56 1.93 5.31 6.09
N ARG A 57 0.63 5.38 6.29
CA ARG A 57 0.07 5.26 7.64
C ARG A 57 0.39 3.92 8.27
N ILE A 58 0.28 2.84 7.49
CA ILE A 58 0.60 1.51 8.02
C ILE A 58 2.08 1.42 8.35
N GLU A 59 2.92 1.94 7.47
CA GLU A 59 4.36 1.93 7.70
C GLU A 59 4.73 2.69 8.97
N GLN A 60 4.13 3.85 9.16
CA GLN A 60 4.39 4.65 10.34
C GLN A 60 3.90 3.98 11.61
N ARG A 61 2.76 3.32 11.52
CA ARG A 61 2.22 2.59 12.66
C ARG A 61 3.15 1.47 13.07
N GLN A 62 3.68 0.74 12.10
CA GLN A 62 4.62 -0.33 12.39
C GLN A 62 5.91 0.20 13.00
N ALA A 63 6.39 1.32 12.49
CA ALA A 63 7.62 1.91 12.99
C ALA A 63 7.46 2.46 14.40
N SER A 64 6.26 2.94 14.74
CA SER A 64 5.99 3.52 16.04
C SER A 64 5.68 2.48 17.09
N GLU A 65 5.22 1.34 16.69
CA GLU A 65 4.82 0.31 17.62
C GLU A 65 6.03 -0.23 18.36
N PRO A 66 5.96 -0.28 19.69
CA PRO A 66 7.07 -0.88 20.41
C PRO A 66 7.15 -2.34 20.03
N THR A 67 8.30 -2.75 19.62
CA THR A 67 8.54 -4.14 19.25
C THR A 67 8.73 -4.89 20.51
N ILE A 68 7.84 -5.63 20.81
CA ILE A 68 8.02 -6.33 22.00
C ILE A 68 8.69 -7.63 21.76
N ASN A 69 8.82 -7.92 21.73
CA ASN A 69 9.14 -8.97 21.66
C ASN A 69 9.83 -9.38 21.90
N GLN A 70 9.76 -9.38 21.80
CA GLN A 70 10.11 -9.78 21.96
C GLN A 70 10.36 -10.27 22.33
#